data_35e80847b7cf056ed1fc43a77ed3033b
#
_entry.id   35e80847b7cf056ed1fc43a77ed3033b
#
_cell.length_a   1.000
_cell.length_b   1.000
_cell.length_c   1.000
_cell.angle_alpha   90.00
_cell.angle_beta   90.00
_cell.angle_gamma   90.00
#
_symmetry.space_group_name_H-M   'P 1'
#
loop_
_entity.id
_entity.type
_entity.pdbx_description
1 polymer ?
#
loop_
_entity_poly.entity_id
_entity_poly.type
_entity_poly.pdbx_seq_one_letter_code
_entity_poly.pdbx_strand_id
1 'polypeptide(L)'
;MSRPLRFIPDEYKNWTDSYGRDIAVVEITIRTVLGMFLLKPTPQNRSIIVGVMAHVQQRLKFDIYGYAWLSNHGSYLVGVTGPEHQSAIMREIHSQLARELGRPEYSDWDGAFWGRRGRPILVADEVDQIERLAYCLANSTK
;
A
#
# COMPACT_ATOMS: atom_id res chain seq x y z
N MET A 1 -16.86 -7.56 0.42
CA MET A 1 -15.42 -7.82 0.59
C MET A 1 -14.69 -7.61 -0.72
N SER A 2 -13.67 -6.79 -0.70
CA SER A 2 -12.82 -6.67 -1.88
C SER A 2 -11.98 -7.93 -2.03
N ARG A 3 -11.92 -8.45 -3.26
CA ARG A 3 -11.11 -9.63 -3.58
C ARG A 3 -9.80 -9.16 -4.23
N PRO A 4 -8.70 -9.91 -4.04
CA PRO A 4 -7.49 -9.63 -4.80
C PRO A 4 -7.79 -9.69 -6.30
N LEU A 5 -7.09 -8.90 -7.07
CA LEU A 5 -7.17 -9.02 -8.52
C LEU A 5 -6.67 -10.39 -8.92
N ARG A 6 -7.47 -11.12 -9.68
CA ARG A 6 -7.10 -12.45 -10.22
C ARG A 6 -6.48 -12.37 -11.60
N PHE A 7 -6.67 -11.25 -12.26
CA PHE A 7 -6.23 -11.05 -13.63
C PHE A 7 -5.97 -9.56 -13.86
N ILE A 8 -4.87 -9.27 -14.51
CA ILE A 8 -4.54 -7.91 -14.94
C ILE A 8 -4.45 -7.94 -16.47
N PRO A 9 -5.37 -7.28 -17.18
CA PRO A 9 -5.32 -7.22 -18.63
C PRO A 9 -4.01 -6.59 -19.13
N ASP A 10 -3.47 -7.09 -20.22
CA ASP A 10 -2.23 -6.58 -20.80
C ASP A 10 -2.30 -5.09 -21.14
N GLU A 11 -3.50 -4.60 -21.48
CA GLU A 11 -3.72 -3.19 -21.78
C GLU A 11 -3.39 -2.26 -20.60
N TYR A 12 -3.39 -2.78 -19.35
CA TYR A 12 -3.01 -2.03 -18.17
C TYR A 12 -1.52 -2.13 -17.85
N LYS A 13 -0.77 -3.01 -18.54
CA LYS A 13 0.68 -3.14 -18.37
C LYS A 13 1.43 -2.19 -19.30
N ASN A 14 1.14 -0.90 -19.15
CA ASN A 14 1.64 0.15 -20.05
C ASN A 14 2.89 0.85 -19.53
N TRP A 15 3.37 0.45 -18.36
CA TRP A 15 4.54 1.07 -17.74
C TRP A 15 5.70 0.10 -17.70
N THR A 16 6.90 0.65 -17.69
CA THR A 16 8.12 -0.10 -17.45
C THR A 16 8.66 0.30 -16.10
N ASP A 17 8.95 -0.66 -15.24
CA ASP A 17 9.49 -0.37 -13.92
C ASP A 17 11.01 -0.14 -13.95
N SER A 18 11.58 0.18 -12.78
CA SER A 18 13.03 0.41 -12.64
C SER A 18 13.85 -0.86 -12.89
N TYR A 19 13.22 -2.02 -12.93
CA TYR A 19 13.85 -3.31 -13.23
C TYR A 19 13.71 -3.69 -14.71
N GLY A 20 13.15 -2.82 -15.55
CA GLY A 20 12.97 -3.05 -16.97
C GLY A 20 11.84 -3.99 -17.35
N ARG A 21 10.86 -4.17 -16.47
CA ARG A 21 9.73 -5.08 -16.71
C ARG A 21 8.47 -4.30 -17.07
N ASP A 22 7.62 -4.92 -17.91
CA ASP A 22 6.30 -4.40 -18.18
C ASP A 22 5.41 -4.61 -16.96
N ILE A 23 4.83 -3.54 -16.46
CA ILE A 23 4.04 -3.54 -15.24
C ILE A 23 2.73 -2.79 -15.41
N ALA A 24 1.77 -3.11 -14.54
CA ALA A 24 0.61 -2.28 -14.30
C ALA A 24 0.83 -1.48 -13.02
N VAL A 25 0.27 -0.27 -12.98
CA VAL A 25 0.27 0.54 -11.76
C VAL A 25 -1.05 0.26 -11.03
N VAL A 26 -0.94 0.00 -9.74
CA VAL A 26 -2.08 -0.33 -8.88
C VAL A 26 -2.06 0.60 -7.67
N GLU A 27 -3.23 1.17 -7.35
CA GLU A 27 -3.43 1.86 -6.08
C GLU A 27 -4.04 0.87 -5.09
N ILE A 28 -3.40 0.74 -3.93
CA ILE A 28 -3.87 -0.15 -2.87
C ILE A 28 -4.29 0.71 -1.68
N THR A 29 -5.53 0.53 -1.22
CA THR A 29 -6.06 1.23 -0.05
C THR A 29 -6.39 0.23 1.04
N ILE A 30 -6.18 0.63 2.31
CA ILE A 30 -6.49 -0.23 3.45
C ILE A 30 -6.90 0.63 4.64
N ARG A 31 -7.86 0.12 5.43
CA ARG A 31 -8.39 0.81 6.61
C ARG A 31 -8.18 -0.01 7.86
N THR A 32 -7.94 0.68 8.97
CA THR A 32 -7.89 0.04 10.29
C THR A 32 -9.27 -0.44 10.72
N VAL A 33 -9.28 -1.39 11.65
CA VAL A 33 -10.51 -1.93 12.21
C VAL A 33 -11.31 -0.81 12.90
N LEU A 34 -12.61 -0.77 12.63
CA LEU A 34 -13.55 0.21 13.20
C LEU A 34 -13.12 1.68 13.02
N GLY A 35 -12.23 1.97 12.06
CA GLY A 35 -11.71 3.32 11.86
C GLY A 35 -10.82 3.84 12.98
N MET A 36 -10.27 2.97 13.80
CA MET A 36 -9.43 3.35 14.93
C MET A 36 -8.13 4.02 14.48
N PHE A 37 -7.64 5.00 15.22
CA PHE A 37 -6.44 5.76 14.89
C PHE A 37 -5.15 4.99 15.25
N LEU A 38 -4.99 3.82 14.66
CA LEU A 38 -3.84 2.94 14.90
C LEU A 38 -2.60 3.34 14.10
N LEU A 39 -2.76 4.24 13.14
CA LEU A 39 -1.70 4.71 12.23
C LEU A 39 -1.30 6.17 12.50
N LYS A 40 -1.49 6.66 13.72
CA LYS A 40 -1.18 8.06 14.05
C LYS A 40 0.18 8.47 13.50
N PRO A 41 0.30 9.69 12.91
CA PRO A 41 1.54 10.13 12.27
C PRO A 41 2.60 10.57 13.28
N THR A 42 2.93 9.69 14.22
CA THR A 42 4.04 9.91 15.14
C THR A 42 5.36 9.62 14.43
N PRO A 43 6.49 10.19 14.85
CA PRO A 43 7.79 9.86 14.27
C PRO A 43 8.08 8.37 14.28
N GLN A 44 7.69 7.66 15.35
CA GLN A 44 7.89 6.24 15.47
C GLN A 44 7.06 5.45 14.46
N ASN A 45 5.77 5.74 14.33
CA ASN A 45 4.91 5.06 13.37
C ASN A 45 5.36 5.32 11.93
N ARG A 46 5.74 6.55 11.61
CA ARG A 46 6.30 6.90 10.30
C ARG A 46 7.53 6.08 9.98
N SER A 47 8.44 5.98 10.94
CA SER A 47 9.66 5.19 10.76
C SER A 47 9.35 3.71 10.51
N ILE A 48 8.41 3.15 11.25
CA ILE A 48 7.98 1.76 11.07
C ILE A 48 7.36 1.55 9.69
N ILE A 49 6.46 2.43 9.29
CA ILE A 49 5.77 2.32 8.00
C ILE A 49 6.77 2.39 6.83
N VAL A 50 7.65 3.37 6.84
CA VAL A 50 8.66 3.52 5.79
C VAL A 50 9.62 2.34 5.80
N GLY A 51 10.03 1.87 6.97
CA GLY A 51 10.91 0.71 7.09
C GLY A 51 10.29 -0.56 6.53
N VAL A 52 9.01 -0.82 6.84
CA VAL A 52 8.30 -1.98 6.30
C VAL A 52 8.17 -1.88 4.79
N MET A 53 7.74 -0.73 4.27
CA MET A 53 7.58 -0.54 2.82
C MET A 53 8.90 -0.73 2.09
N ALA A 54 9.99 -0.16 2.60
CA ALA A 54 11.32 -0.30 2.00
C ALA A 54 11.81 -1.76 2.03
N HIS A 55 11.60 -2.46 3.13
CA HIS A 55 11.99 -3.86 3.26
C HIS A 55 11.27 -4.76 2.27
N VAL A 56 9.95 -4.60 2.16
CA VAL A 56 9.13 -5.38 1.23
C VAL A 56 9.49 -5.05 -0.22
N GLN A 57 9.72 -3.76 -0.51
CA GLN A 57 10.15 -3.31 -1.84
C GLN A 57 11.44 -4.01 -2.28
N GLN A 58 12.43 -4.07 -1.43
CA GLN A 58 13.69 -4.75 -1.74
C GLN A 58 13.49 -6.25 -1.97
N ARG A 59 12.66 -6.86 -1.13
CA ARG A 59 12.47 -8.30 -1.16
C ARG A 59 11.66 -8.76 -2.37
N LEU A 60 10.58 -8.05 -2.69
CA LEU A 60 9.67 -8.42 -3.78
C LEU A 60 9.96 -7.68 -5.09
N LYS A 61 10.88 -6.74 -5.07
CA LYS A 61 11.35 -5.97 -6.23
C LYS A 61 10.20 -5.33 -6.99
N PHE A 62 9.78 -4.16 -6.53
CA PHE A 62 8.76 -3.35 -7.19
C PHE A 62 9.03 -1.87 -6.91
N ASP A 63 8.47 -1.01 -7.73
CA ASP A 63 8.57 0.44 -7.53
C ASP A 63 7.36 0.94 -6.75
N ILE A 64 7.61 1.88 -5.84
CA ILE A 64 6.59 2.62 -5.12
C ILE A 64 6.56 4.03 -5.71
N TYR A 65 5.42 4.42 -6.28
CA TYR A 65 5.30 5.73 -6.94
C TYR A 65 4.78 6.81 -6.01
N GLY A 66 4.07 6.44 -4.97
CA GLY A 66 3.55 7.38 -3.99
C GLY A 66 2.81 6.66 -2.89
N TYR A 67 2.63 7.34 -1.77
CA TYR A 67 1.85 6.79 -0.65
C TYR A 67 1.34 7.91 0.23
N ALA A 68 0.25 7.62 0.94
CA ALA A 68 -0.29 8.49 1.98
C ALA A 68 -0.83 7.62 3.11
N TRP A 69 -0.34 7.84 4.32
CA TRP A 69 -0.80 7.13 5.51
C TRP A 69 -1.41 8.14 6.47
N LEU A 70 -2.73 8.00 6.68
CA LEU A 70 -3.49 8.79 7.64
C LEU A 70 -3.72 7.99 8.91
N SER A 71 -4.34 8.59 9.91
CA SER A 71 -4.46 7.96 11.23
C SER A 71 -5.22 6.63 11.23
N ASN A 72 -6.12 6.41 10.28
CA ASN A 72 -6.97 5.22 10.23
C ASN A 72 -7.04 4.54 8.86
N HIS A 73 -6.26 4.98 7.89
CA HIS A 73 -6.20 4.35 6.58
C HIS A 73 -4.93 4.76 5.84
N GLY A 74 -4.59 3.98 4.82
CA GLY A 74 -3.48 4.29 3.94
C GLY A 74 -3.78 3.97 2.50
N SER A 75 -3.00 4.56 1.61
CA SER A 75 -3.07 4.36 0.18
C SER A 75 -1.67 4.42 -0.40
N TYR A 76 -1.35 3.52 -1.33
CA TYR A 76 -0.05 3.55 -1.99
C TYR A 76 -0.15 3.06 -3.43
N LEU A 77 0.71 3.61 -4.28
CA LEU A 77 0.79 3.31 -5.71
C LEU A 77 2.04 2.51 -5.98
N VAL A 78 1.87 1.33 -6.56
CA VAL A 78 2.98 0.39 -6.82
C VAL A 78 2.88 -0.18 -8.23
N GLY A 79 4.03 -0.56 -8.78
CA GLY A 79 4.10 -1.27 -10.04
C GLY A 79 4.12 -2.78 -9.81
N VAL A 80 3.26 -3.52 -10.51
CA VAL A 80 3.15 -4.97 -10.34
C VAL A 80 3.26 -5.68 -11.68
N THR A 81 3.91 -6.84 -11.68
CA THR A 81 4.08 -7.65 -12.90
C THR A 81 2.85 -8.52 -13.19
N GLY A 82 2.00 -8.74 -12.21
CA GLY A 82 0.79 -9.54 -12.34
C GLY A 82 0.06 -9.68 -11.01
N PRO A 83 -1.06 -10.42 -11.00
CA PRO A 83 -1.89 -10.58 -9.80
C PRO A 83 -1.16 -11.22 -8.62
N GLU A 84 -0.29 -12.19 -8.89
CA GLU A 84 0.47 -12.87 -7.83
C GLU A 84 1.46 -11.92 -7.15
N HIS A 85 2.15 -11.11 -7.93
CA HIS A 85 3.07 -10.09 -7.44
C HIS A 85 2.32 -9.07 -6.58
N GLN A 86 1.18 -8.60 -7.07
CA GLN A 86 0.33 -7.65 -6.35
C GLN A 86 -0.16 -8.25 -5.02
N SER A 87 -0.62 -9.49 -5.03
CA SER A 87 -1.10 -10.16 -3.80
C SER A 87 0.01 -10.36 -2.79
N ALA A 88 1.22 -10.69 -3.24
CA ALA A 88 2.38 -10.85 -2.36
C ALA A 88 2.76 -9.51 -1.72
N ILE A 89 2.78 -8.43 -2.48
CA ILE A 89 3.08 -7.10 -1.97
C ILE A 89 2.08 -6.69 -0.89
N MET A 90 0.79 -6.84 -1.15
CA MET A 90 -0.27 -6.52 -0.19
C MET A 90 -0.12 -7.33 1.09
N ARG A 91 0.02 -8.65 0.95
CA ARG A 91 0.14 -9.54 2.11
C ARG A 91 1.33 -9.17 2.98
N GLU A 92 2.48 -8.96 2.38
CA GLU A 92 3.70 -8.66 3.13
C GLU A 92 3.63 -7.28 3.82
N ILE A 93 3.21 -6.25 3.10
CA ILE A 93 3.10 -4.91 3.69
C ILE A 93 2.08 -4.91 4.82
N HIS A 94 0.88 -5.41 4.56
CA HIS A 94 -0.20 -5.31 5.55
C HIS A 94 0.06 -6.18 6.78
N SER A 95 0.58 -7.39 6.61
CA SER A 95 0.89 -8.26 7.75
C SER A 95 2.03 -7.72 8.60
N GLN A 96 3.08 -7.19 7.97
CA GLN A 96 4.21 -6.64 8.70
C GLN A 96 3.83 -5.34 9.42
N LEU A 97 3.03 -4.46 8.80
CA LEU A 97 2.53 -3.26 9.47
C LEU A 97 1.68 -3.62 10.69
N ALA A 98 0.77 -4.57 10.56
CA ALA A 98 -0.06 -5.01 11.69
C ALA A 98 0.80 -5.55 12.84
N ARG A 99 1.82 -6.35 12.52
CA ARG A 99 2.71 -6.92 13.53
C ARG A 99 3.56 -5.85 14.21
N GLU A 100 4.15 -4.95 13.42
CA GLU A 100 5.08 -3.95 13.96
C GLU A 100 4.37 -2.80 14.69
N LEU A 101 3.29 -2.29 14.11
CA LEU A 101 2.51 -1.20 14.72
C LEU A 101 1.62 -1.69 15.86
N GLY A 102 1.26 -2.95 15.87
CA GLY A 102 0.42 -3.56 16.91
C GLY A 102 1.20 -4.11 18.11
N ARG A 103 2.52 -3.90 18.19
CA ARG A 103 3.30 -4.38 19.33
C ARG A 103 2.83 -3.71 20.63
N PRO A 104 2.80 -4.47 21.76
CA PRO A 104 2.37 -3.90 23.05
C PRO A 104 3.16 -2.67 23.48
N GLU A 105 4.43 -2.54 23.07
CA GLU A 105 5.26 -1.37 23.37
C GLU A 105 4.74 -0.11 22.67
N TYR A 106 3.95 -0.25 21.60
CA TYR A 106 3.53 0.87 20.76
C TYR A 106 2.03 1.07 20.72
N SER A 107 1.25 0.08 21.15
CA SER A 107 -0.20 0.12 21.01
C SER A 107 -0.88 -0.54 22.20
N ASP A 108 -1.92 0.09 22.72
CA ASP A 108 -2.80 -0.49 23.74
C ASP A 108 -3.90 -1.37 23.12
N TRP A 109 -4.00 -1.38 21.80
CA TRP A 109 -5.02 -2.16 21.09
C TRP A 109 -4.58 -3.61 20.93
N ASP A 110 -5.44 -4.52 21.40
CA ASP A 110 -5.26 -5.96 21.27
C ASP A 110 -6.45 -6.51 20.45
N GLY A 111 -6.15 -7.02 19.27
CA GLY A 111 -7.17 -7.52 18.36
C GLY A 111 -6.79 -7.31 16.92
N ALA A 112 -7.78 -7.44 16.02
CA ALA A 112 -7.55 -7.23 14.61
C ALA A 112 -7.06 -5.80 14.33
N PHE A 113 -6.01 -5.66 13.52
CA PHE A 113 -5.46 -4.36 13.16
C PHE A 113 -6.21 -3.74 11.97
N TRP A 114 -6.40 -4.52 10.92
CA TRP A 114 -7.07 -4.07 9.71
C TRP A 114 -8.55 -4.44 9.73
N GLY A 115 -9.40 -3.52 9.22
CA GLY A 115 -10.84 -3.75 9.16
C GLY A 115 -11.25 -4.68 8.04
N ARG A 116 -10.54 -4.60 6.91
CA ARG A 116 -10.79 -5.40 5.71
C ARG A 116 -9.47 -5.64 4.99
N ARG A 117 -9.51 -6.51 3.99
CA ARG A 117 -8.40 -6.64 3.05
C ARG A 117 -8.15 -5.32 2.34
N GLY A 118 -6.90 -5.06 1.99
CA GLY A 118 -6.57 -3.98 1.11
C GLY A 118 -7.31 -4.09 -0.22
N ARG A 119 -7.68 -2.97 -0.78
CA ARG A 119 -8.42 -2.89 -2.04
C ARG A 119 -7.49 -2.40 -3.15
N PRO A 120 -7.14 -3.26 -4.13
CA PRO A 120 -6.37 -2.85 -5.28
C PRO A 120 -7.28 -2.25 -6.36
N ILE A 121 -6.85 -1.16 -6.96
CA ILE A 121 -7.52 -0.50 -8.07
C ILE A 121 -6.50 -0.30 -9.18
N LEU A 122 -6.77 -0.82 -10.38
CA LEU A 122 -5.90 -0.60 -11.53
C LEU A 122 -5.94 0.86 -11.95
N VAL A 123 -4.77 1.43 -12.17
CA VAL A 123 -4.61 2.77 -12.72
C VAL A 123 -4.69 2.68 -14.23
N ALA A 124 -5.65 3.40 -14.83
CA ALA A 124 -5.98 3.23 -16.24
C ALA A 124 -4.93 3.84 -17.18
N ASP A 125 -4.43 5.05 -16.85
CA ASP A 125 -3.53 5.80 -17.72
C ASP A 125 -2.71 6.81 -16.93
N GLU A 126 -1.89 7.59 -17.62
CA GLU A 126 -1.04 8.61 -17.00
C GLU A 126 -1.84 9.71 -16.28
N VAL A 127 -2.99 10.09 -16.82
CA VAL A 127 -3.84 11.11 -16.20
C VAL A 127 -4.35 10.60 -14.85
N ASP A 128 -4.85 9.38 -14.81
CA ASP A 128 -5.31 8.73 -13.59
C ASP A 128 -4.16 8.61 -12.57
N GLN A 129 -2.96 8.23 -13.03
CA GLN A 129 -1.78 8.14 -12.18
C GLN A 129 -1.40 9.50 -11.57
N ILE A 130 -1.41 10.55 -12.37
CA ILE A 130 -1.10 11.90 -11.90
C ILE A 130 -2.11 12.36 -10.85
N GLU A 131 -3.40 12.11 -11.07
CA GLU A 131 -4.46 12.47 -10.13
C GLU A 131 -4.28 11.74 -8.80
N ARG A 132 -3.95 10.44 -8.84
CA ARG A 132 -3.73 9.65 -7.64
C ARG A 132 -2.47 10.06 -6.89
N LEU A 133 -1.40 10.40 -7.61
CA LEU A 133 -0.18 10.94 -7.01
C LEU A 133 -0.44 12.29 -6.35
N ALA A 134 -1.20 13.17 -7.01
CA ALA A 134 -1.57 14.47 -6.45
C ALA A 134 -2.36 14.30 -5.15
N TYR A 135 -3.27 13.34 -5.10
CA TYR A 135 -4.01 13.01 -3.88
C TYR A 135 -3.08 12.55 -2.76
N CYS A 136 -2.14 11.66 -3.06
CA CYS A 136 -1.15 11.18 -2.08
C CYS A 136 -0.32 12.35 -1.53
N LEU A 137 0.19 13.22 -2.41
CA LEU A 137 1.00 14.37 -2.01
C LEU A 137 0.19 15.35 -1.17
N ALA A 138 -1.05 15.62 -1.54
CA ALA A 138 -1.92 16.53 -0.79
C ALA A 138 -2.22 15.99 0.61
N ASN A 139 -2.35 14.67 0.79
CA ASN A 139 -2.65 14.06 2.07
C ASN A 139 -1.42 13.79 2.93
N SER A 140 -0.24 13.67 2.35
CA SER A 140 1.00 13.41 3.10
C SER A 140 1.42 14.58 3.99
N THR A 141 0.87 15.76 3.77
CA THR A 141 1.17 16.97 4.55
C THR A 141 0.19 17.23 5.69
N LYS A 142 -0.84 16.40 5.83
CA LYS A 142 -1.89 16.59 6.85
C LYS A 142 -1.64 15.80 8.11
#